data_b507a9ada6c74238543558facfa157b9
#
_entry.id   b507a9ada6c74238543558facfa157b9
#
_cell.length_a   1.000
_cell.length_b   1.000
_cell.length_c   1.000
_cell.angle_alpha   90.00
_cell.angle_beta   90.00
_cell.angle_gamma   90.00
#
_symmetry.space_group_name_H-M   'P 1'
#
loop_
_entity.id
_entity.type
_entity.pdbx_description
1 polymer ?
#
loop_
_entity_poly.entity_id
_entity_poly.type
_entity_poly.pdbx_seq_one_letter_code
_entity_poly.pdbx_strand_id
1 'polypeptide(L)'
;MFYGKVTAVVEMHDGDTELNLEEAFIQTMAMPAGFSIRGGRFLSDIGYLNNQHLHTDSFTDRPVVYRAFLGGHYFDDGIRFNYVAPTDLYWTMGVEAFTGDSLRAADEHGEREFKKVGVYTLYSKIGGDIGDNSSWQAGLSYLRNENGQVTAHEEGEHVVVVLDREGFA
;
A
#
# COMPACT_ATOMS: atom_id res chain seq x y z
N MET A 1 -17.43 -2.59 -16.25
CA MET A 1 -16.84 -3.90 -15.93
C MET A 1 -16.18 -3.80 -14.56
N PHE A 2 -16.30 -4.84 -13.73
CA PHE A 2 -15.72 -4.87 -12.39
C PHE A 2 -14.76 -6.05 -12.29
N TYR A 3 -13.75 -5.90 -11.45
CA TYR A 3 -12.81 -6.94 -11.05
C TYR A 3 -12.91 -7.12 -9.54
N GLY A 4 -12.97 -8.34 -9.06
CA GLY A 4 -12.94 -8.66 -7.63
C GLY A 4 -11.80 -9.62 -7.33
N LYS A 5 -11.19 -9.47 -6.17
CA LYS A 5 -10.12 -10.35 -5.65
C LYS A 5 -10.39 -10.66 -4.19
N VAL A 6 -10.18 -11.93 -3.82
CA VAL A 6 -10.15 -12.39 -2.43
C VAL A 6 -8.87 -13.20 -2.25
N THR A 7 -8.07 -12.84 -1.27
CA THR A 7 -6.85 -13.55 -0.86
C THR A 7 -6.94 -13.84 0.62
N ALA A 8 -6.90 -15.12 0.98
CA ALA A 8 -6.87 -15.57 2.36
C ALA A 8 -5.63 -16.43 2.57
N VAL A 9 -4.98 -16.27 3.70
CA VAL A 9 -3.81 -17.03 4.13
C VAL A 9 -4.22 -17.92 5.29
N VAL A 10 -3.86 -19.19 5.20
CA VAL A 10 -4.03 -20.16 6.28
C VAL A 10 -2.68 -20.34 6.95
N GLU A 11 -2.58 -19.91 8.19
CA GLU A 11 -1.40 -20.08 9.02
C GLU A 11 -1.62 -21.23 9.98
N MET A 12 -0.64 -22.15 10.04
CA MET A 12 -0.62 -23.25 11.00
C MET A 12 0.51 -23.05 11.98
N HIS A 13 0.18 -22.80 13.23
CA HIS A 13 1.15 -22.63 14.30
C HIS A 13 0.79 -23.53 15.49
N ASP A 14 1.70 -24.43 15.87
CA ASP A 14 1.59 -25.32 17.04
C ASP A 14 0.28 -26.15 17.14
N GLY A 15 -0.35 -26.44 16.00
CA GLY A 15 -1.59 -27.23 15.92
C GLY A 15 -2.86 -26.38 15.85
N ASP A 16 -2.76 -25.07 15.97
CA ASP A 16 -3.85 -24.15 15.70
C ASP A 16 -3.81 -23.68 14.27
N THR A 17 -5.00 -23.54 13.66
CA THR A 17 -5.15 -23.05 12.30
C THR A 17 -5.84 -21.71 12.32
N GLU A 18 -5.15 -20.69 11.87
CA GLU A 18 -5.68 -19.33 11.71
C GLU A 18 -5.94 -19.02 10.24
N LEU A 19 -7.10 -18.43 9.96
CA LEU A 19 -7.47 -17.93 8.64
C LEU A 19 -7.39 -16.40 8.64
N ASN A 20 -6.42 -15.86 7.94
CA ASN A 20 -6.23 -14.42 7.81
C ASN A 20 -6.65 -13.94 6.42
N LEU A 21 -7.59 -12.98 6.38
CA LEU A 21 -8.04 -12.34 5.14
C LEU A 21 -7.12 -11.14 4.83
N GLU A 22 -6.24 -11.32 3.84
CA GLU A 22 -5.32 -10.24 3.42
C GLU A 22 -5.98 -9.25 2.46
N GLU A 23 -6.73 -9.75 1.47
CA GLU A 23 -7.39 -8.91 0.49
C GLU A 23 -8.82 -9.40 0.22
N ALA A 24 -9.74 -8.45 0.15
CA ALA A 24 -11.12 -8.67 -0.31
C ALA A 24 -11.65 -7.34 -0.88
N PHE A 25 -11.54 -7.14 -2.19
CA PHE A 25 -11.92 -5.88 -2.81
C PHE A 25 -12.63 -6.04 -4.15
N ILE A 26 -13.30 -4.98 -4.55
CA ILE A 26 -13.88 -4.81 -5.88
C ILE A 26 -13.28 -3.55 -6.50
N GLN A 27 -12.94 -3.61 -7.78
CA GLN A 27 -12.37 -2.51 -8.55
C GLN A 27 -13.11 -2.31 -9.86
N THR A 28 -13.30 -1.04 -10.26
CA THR A 28 -13.81 -0.70 -11.59
C THR A 28 -12.70 -0.87 -12.64
N MET A 29 -13.02 -1.49 -13.78
CA MET A 29 -12.02 -1.80 -14.84
C MET A 29 -12.10 -0.91 -16.08
N ALA A 30 -13.17 -0.16 -16.25
CA ALA A 30 -13.42 0.59 -17.50
C ALA A 30 -14.12 1.91 -17.20
N MET A 31 -13.50 2.74 -16.38
CA MET A 31 -13.92 4.13 -16.24
C MET A 31 -13.28 4.97 -17.36
N PRO A 32 -13.99 5.99 -17.88
CA PRO A 32 -13.42 6.90 -18.87
C PRO A 32 -12.15 7.58 -18.37
N ALA A 33 -11.30 7.97 -19.31
CA ALA A 33 -10.11 8.79 -19.07
C ALA A 33 -9.05 8.18 -18.11
N GLY A 34 -8.98 6.86 -17.97
CA GLY A 34 -7.93 6.22 -17.15
C GLY A 34 -8.20 6.19 -15.65
N PHE A 35 -9.40 6.51 -15.21
CA PHE A 35 -9.78 6.43 -13.80
C PHE A 35 -10.16 5.00 -13.39
N SER A 36 -9.88 4.67 -12.14
CA SER A 36 -10.41 3.48 -11.48
C SER A 36 -10.70 3.74 -10.01
N ILE A 37 -11.66 3.00 -9.47
CA ILE A 37 -12.03 3.03 -8.05
C ILE A 37 -11.92 1.61 -7.52
N ARG A 38 -11.30 1.46 -6.36
CA ARG A 38 -11.23 0.21 -5.60
C ARG A 38 -11.86 0.44 -4.23
N GLY A 39 -12.62 -0.53 -3.74
CA GLY A 39 -13.20 -0.52 -2.40
C GLY A 39 -13.15 -1.89 -1.76
N GLY A 40 -12.89 -1.95 -0.46
CA GLY A 40 -12.75 -3.16 0.34
C GLY A 40 -11.40 -3.20 1.07
N ARG A 41 -10.93 -4.40 1.39
CA ARG A 41 -9.62 -4.64 2.02
C ARG A 41 -8.57 -4.86 0.96
N PHE A 42 -7.52 -4.06 0.96
CA PHE A 42 -6.45 -4.16 -0.04
C PHE A 42 -5.12 -3.55 0.45
N LEU A 43 -4.03 -3.98 -0.18
CA LEU A 43 -2.70 -3.40 0.03
C LEU A 43 -2.65 -1.97 -0.51
N SER A 44 -2.16 -1.04 0.31
CA SER A 44 -1.90 0.34 -0.12
C SER A 44 -0.83 0.37 -1.21
N ASP A 45 -0.95 1.29 -2.15
CA ASP A 45 0.01 1.45 -3.26
C ASP A 45 1.16 2.42 -2.95
N ILE A 46 1.42 2.63 -1.66
CA ILE A 46 2.54 3.44 -1.19
C ILE A 46 3.89 2.74 -1.42
N GLY A 47 4.85 3.51 -1.91
CA GLY A 47 6.17 2.96 -2.22
C GLY A 47 6.14 1.92 -3.34
N TYR A 48 7.21 1.14 -3.46
CA TYR A 48 7.37 0.10 -4.49
C TYR A 48 6.92 -1.28 -3.98
N LEU A 49 7.35 -1.64 -2.76
CA LEU A 49 7.18 -3.01 -2.24
C LEU A 49 5.82 -3.25 -1.54
N ASN A 50 5.10 -2.20 -1.13
CA ASN A 50 3.93 -2.40 -0.30
C ASN A 50 2.77 -3.13 -1.01
N ASN A 51 2.63 -2.96 -2.30
CA ASN A 51 1.61 -3.64 -3.09
C ASN A 51 1.97 -5.08 -3.49
N GLN A 52 3.15 -5.57 -3.09
CA GLN A 52 3.63 -6.92 -3.32
C GLN A 52 3.46 -7.77 -2.06
N HIS A 53 3.12 -9.04 -2.24
CA HIS A 53 3.08 -9.99 -1.14
C HIS A 53 4.49 -10.38 -0.70
N LEU A 54 4.71 -10.57 0.60
CA LEU A 54 6.02 -10.87 1.19
C LEU A 54 6.72 -12.07 0.56
N HIS A 55 5.96 -13.08 0.14
CA HIS A 55 6.52 -14.29 -0.49
C HIS A 55 7.00 -14.07 -1.94
N THR A 56 6.70 -12.92 -2.54
CA THR A 56 7.18 -12.54 -3.88
C THR A 56 8.36 -11.60 -3.84
N ASP A 57 8.79 -11.18 -2.64
CA ASP A 57 9.92 -10.28 -2.49
C ASP A 57 11.23 -10.95 -2.92
N SER A 58 12.06 -10.20 -3.64
CA SER A 58 13.37 -10.67 -4.11
C SER A 58 14.43 -10.73 -2.98
N PHE A 59 14.15 -10.10 -1.84
CA PHE A 59 15.03 -10.06 -0.68
C PHE A 59 14.32 -10.62 0.55
N THR A 60 15.07 -11.25 1.44
CA THR A 60 14.56 -11.86 2.68
C THR A 60 13.98 -10.82 3.64
N ASP A 61 14.56 -9.61 3.64
CA ASP A 61 14.16 -8.53 4.53
C ASP A 61 13.74 -7.29 3.75
N ARG A 62 12.57 -6.76 4.07
CA ARG A 62 12.15 -5.45 3.56
C ARG A 62 12.96 -4.31 4.19
N PRO A 63 13.13 -3.19 3.48
CA PRO A 63 13.78 -2.00 4.00
C PRO A 63 13.23 -1.58 5.37
N VAL A 64 14.09 -1.02 6.22
CA VAL A 64 13.77 -0.65 7.61
C VAL A 64 12.52 0.23 7.70
N VAL A 65 12.32 1.12 6.73
CA VAL A 65 11.14 1.99 6.65
C VAL A 65 9.84 1.20 6.61
N TYR A 66 9.76 0.15 5.78
CA TYR A 66 8.57 -0.71 5.71
C TYR A 66 8.35 -1.49 7.01
N ARG A 67 9.41 -1.99 7.62
CA ARG A 67 9.32 -2.76 8.88
C ARG A 67 8.96 -1.88 10.07
N ALA A 68 9.57 -0.69 10.17
CA ALA A 68 9.37 0.21 11.30
C ALA A 68 8.01 0.91 11.27
N PHE A 69 7.56 1.37 10.11
CA PHE A 69 6.34 2.18 10.00
C PHE A 69 5.10 1.41 9.53
N LEU A 70 5.29 0.34 8.75
CA LEU A 70 4.18 -0.39 8.13
C LEU A 70 4.05 -1.83 8.65
N GLY A 71 4.91 -2.25 9.59
CA GLY A 71 4.92 -3.63 10.09
C GLY A 71 5.27 -4.69 9.03
N GLY A 72 5.98 -4.27 7.97
CA GLY A 72 6.33 -5.09 6.81
C GLY A 72 5.53 -4.69 5.56
N HIS A 73 4.23 -4.65 5.63
CA HIS A 73 3.32 -4.14 4.59
C HIS A 73 2.05 -3.56 5.22
N TYR A 74 1.45 -2.61 4.52
CA TYR A 74 0.22 -1.97 4.95
C TYR A 74 -0.95 -2.34 4.04
N PHE A 75 -1.95 -2.96 4.61
CA PHE A 75 -3.25 -3.24 4.01
C PHE A 75 -4.36 -2.92 5.01
N ASP A 76 -5.51 -2.50 4.52
CA ASP A 76 -6.63 -2.17 5.39
C ASP A 76 -7.94 -2.06 4.60
N ASP A 77 -9.04 -1.87 5.31
CA ASP A 77 -10.33 -1.58 4.72
C ASP A 77 -10.39 -0.12 4.29
N GLY A 78 -10.69 0.12 3.01
CA GLY A 78 -10.65 1.46 2.48
C GLY A 78 -11.20 1.63 1.07
N ILE A 79 -10.94 2.81 0.54
CA ILE A 79 -11.27 3.19 -0.83
C ILE A 79 -10.04 3.83 -1.49
N ARG A 80 -9.81 3.49 -2.75
CA ARG A 80 -8.77 4.07 -3.60
C ARG A 80 -9.39 4.69 -4.84
N PHE A 81 -8.95 5.90 -5.15
CA PHE A 81 -9.13 6.52 -6.45
C PHE A 81 -7.79 6.55 -7.17
N ASN A 82 -7.72 5.94 -8.32
CA ASN A 82 -6.50 5.87 -9.12
C ASN A 82 -6.73 6.45 -10.51
N TYR A 83 -5.72 7.11 -11.03
CA TYR A 83 -5.68 7.68 -12.36
C TYR A 83 -4.40 7.25 -13.08
N VAL A 84 -4.54 6.76 -14.29
CA VAL A 84 -3.42 6.46 -15.19
C VAL A 84 -3.45 7.50 -16.30
N ALA A 85 -2.41 8.31 -16.36
CA ALA A 85 -2.31 9.39 -17.36
C ALA A 85 -2.04 8.82 -18.76
N PRO A 86 -2.68 9.35 -19.80
CA PRO A 86 -2.46 8.95 -21.19
C PRO A 86 -1.17 9.61 -21.75
N THR A 87 -0.03 9.23 -21.19
CA THR A 87 1.29 9.74 -21.57
C THR A 87 2.15 8.62 -22.16
N ASP A 88 3.20 8.97 -22.90
CA ASP A 88 4.13 7.98 -23.48
C ASP A 88 4.86 7.18 -22.40
N LEU A 89 5.13 7.81 -21.24
CA LEU A 89 5.62 7.12 -20.05
C LEU A 89 4.43 6.63 -19.22
N TYR A 90 4.56 5.46 -18.61
CA TYR A 90 3.58 5.01 -17.62
C TYR A 90 3.59 5.98 -16.44
N TRP A 91 2.48 6.65 -16.21
CA TRP A 91 2.32 7.56 -15.08
C TRP A 91 1.00 7.26 -14.38
N THR A 92 1.08 6.82 -13.15
CA THR A 92 -0.08 6.58 -12.30
C THR A 92 -0.01 7.42 -11.04
N MET A 93 -1.16 7.89 -10.60
CA MET A 93 -1.32 8.60 -9.34
C MET A 93 -2.62 8.19 -8.68
N GLY A 94 -2.65 8.25 -7.36
CA GLY A 94 -3.85 7.90 -6.62
C GLY A 94 -3.87 8.45 -5.22
N VAL A 95 -5.08 8.45 -4.68
CA VAL A 95 -5.38 8.77 -3.30
C VAL A 95 -6.12 7.60 -2.67
N GLU A 96 -5.81 7.32 -1.42
CA GLU A 96 -6.44 6.25 -0.66
C GLU A 96 -6.89 6.79 0.69
N ALA A 97 -7.96 6.20 1.20
CA ALA A 97 -8.47 6.49 2.52
C ALA A 97 -8.83 5.16 3.19
N PHE A 98 -8.26 4.91 4.35
CA PHE A 98 -8.39 3.67 5.10
C PHE A 98 -8.93 3.91 6.51
N THR A 99 -9.46 2.85 7.13
CA THR A 99 -9.87 2.88 8.54
C THR A 99 -8.70 3.09 9.48
N GLY A 100 -7.55 2.50 9.17
CA GLY A 100 -6.33 2.61 9.98
C GLY A 100 -6.20 1.52 11.05
N ASP A 101 -7.04 0.49 11.00
CA ASP A 101 -7.06 -0.58 12.01
C ASP A 101 -5.81 -1.46 11.97
N SER A 102 -5.20 -1.63 10.79
CA SER A 102 -4.00 -2.45 10.63
C SER A 102 -2.68 -1.71 10.79
N LEU A 103 -2.67 -0.39 10.89
CA LEU A 103 -1.47 0.32 11.31
C LEU A 103 -1.24 0.10 12.82
N ARG A 104 -0.15 -0.60 13.14
CA ARG A 104 0.28 -0.80 14.52
C ARG A 104 0.73 0.52 15.14
N ALA A 105 -0.24 1.25 15.69
CA ALA A 105 0.06 2.22 16.72
C ALA A 105 0.13 1.44 18.04
N ALA A 106 1.30 1.15 18.57
CA ALA A 106 1.44 0.60 19.91
C ALA A 106 1.39 1.77 20.91
N ASP A 107 0.24 2.05 21.45
CA ASP A 107 0.15 2.83 22.67
C ASP A 107 -0.08 1.86 23.83
N GLU A 108 0.83 1.84 24.80
CA GLU A 108 0.70 1.04 26.01
C GLU A 108 -0.49 1.50 26.88
N HIS A 109 -1.08 2.65 26.60
CA HIS A 109 -2.08 3.29 27.46
C HIS A 109 -3.32 3.81 26.72
N GLY A 110 -3.43 3.66 25.41
CA GLY A 110 -4.44 4.30 24.60
C GLY A 110 -5.59 3.42 24.19
N GLU A 111 -6.79 3.76 24.63
CA GLU A 111 -7.99 3.46 23.88
C GLU A 111 -7.86 4.20 22.54
N ARG A 112 -7.72 3.45 21.44
CA ARG A 112 -7.74 4.03 20.10
C ARG A 112 -9.10 4.70 19.88
N GLU A 113 -9.13 6.01 19.76
CA GLU A 113 -10.28 6.70 19.17
C GLU A 113 -10.31 6.40 17.67
N PHE A 114 -11.02 5.35 17.29
CA PHE A 114 -11.21 5.02 15.89
C PHE A 114 -12.10 6.07 15.23
N LYS A 115 -11.49 6.90 14.42
CA LYS A 115 -12.23 7.66 13.42
C LYS A 115 -12.61 6.70 12.29
N LYS A 116 -13.76 6.94 11.64
CA LYS A 116 -14.23 6.12 10.49
C LYS A 116 -13.22 6.05 9.35
N VAL A 117 -12.38 7.06 9.22
CA VAL A 117 -11.23 7.13 8.30
C VAL A 117 -10.08 7.70 9.10
N GLY A 118 -9.03 6.94 9.25
CA GLY A 118 -7.90 7.30 10.11
C GLY A 118 -6.58 7.41 9.36
N VAL A 119 -6.48 6.84 8.15
CA VAL A 119 -5.26 6.88 7.36
C VAL A 119 -5.55 7.35 5.94
N TYR A 120 -4.75 8.29 5.48
CA TYR A 120 -4.78 8.81 4.12
C TYR A 120 -3.43 8.56 3.46
N THR A 121 -3.45 8.08 2.23
CA THR A 121 -2.24 7.97 1.41
C THR A 121 -2.40 8.69 0.08
N LEU A 122 -1.30 9.19 -0.41
CA LEU A 122 -1.18 9.80 -1.74
C LEU A 122 0.05 9.21 -2.40
N TYR A 123 -0.06 8.83 -3.66
CA TYR A 123 1.09 8.34 -4.42
C TYR A 123 1.08 8.83 -5.86
N SER A 124 2.27 8.94 -6.42
CA SER A 124 2.51 9.19 -7.83
C SER A 124 3.72 8.35 -8.27
N LYS A 125 3.55 7.56 -9.31
CA LYS A 125 4.59 6.68 -9.85
C LYS A 125 4.70 6.91 -11.35
N ILE A 126 5.92 7.07 -11.82
CA ILE A 126 6.24 7.22 -13.23
C ILE A 126 7.28 6.17 -13.62
N GLY A 127 7.15 5.60 -14.79
CA GLY A 127 8.07 4.56 -15.27
C GLY A 127 8.13 4.48 -16.77
N GLY A 128 9.13 3.81 -17.27
CA GLY A 128 9.34 3.62 -18.70
C GLY A 128 10.44 2.60 -18.97
N ASP A 129 10.60 2.28 -20.24
CA ASP A 129 11.60 1.32 -20.70
C ASP A 129 12.90 2.04 -21.12
N ILE A 130 14.03 1.38 -20.87
CA ILE A 130 15.35 1.79 -21.33
C ILE A 130 15.87 0.69 -22.25
N GLY A 131 15.69 0.87 -23.56
CA GLY A 131 16.00 -0.19 -24.52
C GLY A 131 15.07 -1.39 -24.40
N ASP A 132 15.52 -2.55 -24.88
CA ASP A 132 14.67 -3.75 -24.99
C ASP A 132 14.64 -4.61 -23.72
N ASN A 133 15.59 -4.41 -22.79
CA ASN A 133 15.82 -5.34 -21.67
C ASN A 133 15.82 -4.67 -20.28
N SER A 134 15.52 -3.38 -20.19
CA SER A 134 15.55 -2.68 -18.91
C SER A 134 14.37 -1.75 -18.78
N SER A 135 13.80 -1.66 -17.58
CA SER A 135 12.79 -0.69 -17.24
C SER A 135 13.22 0.10 -15.99
N TRP A 136 12.60 1.24 -15.78
CA TRP A 136 12.79 2.05 -14.59
C TRP A 136 11.46 2.53 -14.06
N GLN A 137 11.41 2.72 -12.78
CA GLN A 137 10.27 3.32 -12.08
C GLN A 137 10.77 4.30 -11.01
N ALA A 138 10.10 5.43 -10.89
CA ALA A 138 10.28 6.38 -9.80
C ALA A 138 8.93 6.69 -9.19
N GLY A 139 8.88 6.87 -7.86
CA GLY A 139 7.63 7.13 -7.17
C GLY A 139 7.83 8.04 -5.96
N LEU A 140 6.79 8.81 -5.67
CA LEU A 140 6.65 9.61 -4.47
C LEU A 140 5.37 9.18 -3.77
N SER A 141 5.45 8.93 -2.46
CA SER A 141 4.30 8.55 -1.65
C SER A 141 4.29 9.33 -0.34
N TYR A 142 3.08 9.69 0.08
CA TYR A 142 2.80 10.36 1.34
C TYR A 142 1.77 9.57 2.12
N LEU A 143 2.00 9.38 3.41
CA LEU A 143 1.06 8.73 4.33
C LEU A 143 0.84 9.62 5.54
N ARG A 144 -0.44 9.81 5.89
CA ARG A 144 -0.85 10.48 7.12
C ARG A 144 -1.73 9.56 7.93
N ASN A 145 -1.35 9.32 9.18
CA ASN A 145 -2.13 8.57 10.16
C ASN A 145 -2.72 9.54 11.20
N GLU A 146 -4.05 9.60 11.28
CA GLU A 146 -4.78 10.41 12.25
C GLU A 146 -5.26 9.61 13.48
N ASN A 147 -5.07 8.28 13.49
CA ASN A 147 -5.54 7.40 14.56
C ASN A 147 -4.61 7.32 15.78
N GLY A 148 -3.74 8.29 15.92
CA GLY A 148 -2.76 8.33 17.00
C GLY A 148 -1.40 7.74 16.61
N GLN A 149 -0.35 8.27 17.22
CA GLN A 149 1.02 7.81 17.01
C GLN A 149 1.49 6.98 18.19
N VAL A 150 2.32 6.00 17.88
CA VAL A 150 2.84 5.01 18.80
C VAL A 150 3.96 5.53 19.67
N THR A 151 4.53 6.65 19.38
CA THR A 151 5.64 7.17 20.19
C THR A 151 5.51 8.65 20.41
N ALA A 152 5.74 8.98 21.67
CA ALA A 152 6.07 10.29 22.20
C ALA A 152 6.60 11.27 21.15
N HIS A 153 5.93 12.41 21.07
CA HIS A 153 6.46 13.65 20.54
C HIS A 153 6.84 13.71 19.06
N GLU A 154 5.82 13.66 18.19
CA GLU A 154 5.76 14.59 17.05
C GLU A 154 4.63 14.19 16.13
N GLU A 155 3.84 15.13 15.69
CA GLU A 155 2.93 14.98 14.54
C GLU A 155 3.79 14.67 13.32
N GLY A 156 3.88 13.39 12.94
CA GLY A 156 4.76 12.92 11.89
C GLY A 156 4.05 12.83 10.55
N GLU A 157 4.25 13.80 9.70
CA GLU A 157 4.08 13.64 8.26
C GLU A 157 5.27 12.85 7.71
N HIS A 158 5.00 11.71 7.10
CA HIS A 158 6.05 10.88 6.50
C HIS A 158 5.96 10.94 4.97
N VAL A 159 6.99 11.52 4.36
CA VAL A 159 7.20 11.47 2.91
C VAL A 159 8.19 10.36 2.60
N VAL A 160 7.73 9.34 1.88
CA VAL A 160 8.60 8.26 1.41
C VAL A 160 8.92 8.48 -0.06
N VAL A 161 10.17 8.76 -0.36
CA VAL A 161 10.69 8.83 -1.73
C VAL A 161 11.32 7.49 -2.05
N VAL A 162 10.77 6.78 -3.02
CA VAL A 162 11.34 5.53 -3.50
C VAL A 162 11.83 5.73 -4.92
N LEU A 163 13.14 5.57 -5.11
CA LEU A 163 13.76 5.50 -6.42
C LEU A 163 14.22 4.05 -6.61
N ASP A 164 13.67 3.39 -7.59
CA ASP A 164 14.08 2.04 -7.94
C ASP A 164 14.53 1.98 -9.40
N ARG A 165 15.56 1.20 -9.63
CA ARG A 165 16.12 0.93 -10.94
C ARG A 165 16.28 -0.58 -11.08
N GLU A 166 15.39 -1.20 -11.82
CA GLU A 166 15.56 -2.60 -12.21
C GLU A 166 16.39 -2.67 -13.50
N GLY A 167 17.52 -3.36 -13.41
CA GLY A 167 18.32 -3.78 -14.55
C GLY A 167 18.59 -5.26 -14.40
N PHE A 168 18.04 -6.08 -15.28
CA PHE A 168 18.44 -7.47 -15.42
C PHE A 168 19.52 -7.55 -16.50
N ALA A 169 20.66 -8.11 -16.14
CA ALA A 169 21.70 -8.53 -17.06
C ALA A 169 21.46 -9.98 -17.48
#